data_8f3fc0d93857d698dbd37ceba382718b
#
_entry.id   8f3fc0d93857d698dbd37ceba382718b
#
_cell.length_a   1.000
_cell.length_b   1.000
_cell.length_c   1.000
_cell.angle_alpha   90.00
_cell.angle_beta   90.00
_cell.angle_gamma   90.00
#
_symmetry.space_group_name_H-M   'P 1'
#
loop_
_entity.id
_entity.type
_entity.pdbx_description
1 polymer ?
#
loop_
_entity_poly.entity_id
_entity_poly.type
_entity_poly.pdbx_seq_one_letter_code
_entity_poly.pdbx_strand_id
1 'polypeptide(L)'
;MKPKYTTKKQISAFCQSLGNDIFEDYPFDENWMAMRHMDKGGHVMAFCYEYYIGEVWVNVKCETDYREYWLKKYPEKIKPAYHMNKRHWLTMILDGSIANEDVETLLKTSYVLTKKGI
;
A
#
# COMPACT_ATOMS: atom_id res chain seq x y z
N MET A 1 -7.61 -18.25 -12.56
CA MET A 1 -7.98 -16.85 -12.23
C MET A 1 -7.25 -16.41 -10.96
N LYS A 2 -6.68 -15.22 -10.99
CA LYS A 2 -5.93 -14.70 -9.85
C LYS A 2 -6.89 -14.30 -8.71
N PRO A 3 -6.64 -14.73 -7.46
CA PRO A 3 -7.46 -14.29 -6.33
C PRO A 3 -7.40 -12.78 -6.13
N LYS A 4 -8.45 -12.22 -5.57
CA LYS A 4 -8.45 -10.80 -5.18
C LYS A 4 -7.48 -10.55 -4.04
N TYR A 5 -6.88 -9.36 -4.02
CA TYR A 5 -6.00 -8.95 -2.93
C TYR A 5 -6.84 -8.67 -1.69
N THR A 6 -6.69 -9.52 -0.68
CA THR A 6 -7.42 -9.38 0.59
C THR A 6 -6.57 -9.70 1.80
N THR A 7 -5.30 -10.11 1.63
CA THR A 7 -4.44 -10.53 2.75
C THR A 7 -3.10 -9.80 2.75
N LYS A 8 -2.53 -9.69 3.94
CA LYS A 8 -1.17 -9.14 4.10
C LYS A 8 -0.14 -9.96 3.32
N LYS A 9 -0.29 -11.27 3.31
CA LYS A 9 0.64 -12.16 2.62
C LYS A 9 0.70 -11.86 1.13
N GLN A 10 -0.47 -11.64 0.51
CA GLN A 10 -0.54 -11.28 -0.91
C GLN A 10 0.16 -9.95 -1.18
N ILE A 11 -0.06 -8.97 -0.31
CA ILE A 11 0.55 -7.65 -0.45
C ILE A 11 2.07 -7.74 -0.30
N SER A 12 2.53 -8.48 0.72
CA SER A 12 3.96 -8.67 0.93
C SER A 12 4.62 -9.34 -0.30
N ALA A 13 4.00 -10.39 -0.81
CA ALA A 13 4.52 -11.10 -1.98
C ALA A 13 4.62 -10.20 -3.20
N PHE A 14 3.59 -9.40 -3.45
CA PHE A 14 3.60 -8.49 -4.59
C PHE A 14 4.68 -7.41 -4.43
N CYS A 15 4.76 -6.78 -3.25
CA CYS A 15 5.76 -5.74 -3.00
C CYS A 15 7.18 -6.30 -3.18
N GLN A 16 7.45 -7.49 -2.67
CA GLN A 16 8.76 -8.11 -2.80
C GLN A 16 9.08 -8.48 -4.25
N SER A 17 8.07 -8.72 -5.07
CA SER A 17 8.28 -8.99 -6.49
C SER A 17 8.72 -7.76 -7.29
N LEU A 18 8.55 -6.55 -6.73
CA LEU A 18 8.92 -5.31 -7.40
C LEU A 18 10.41 -5.03 -7.36
N GLY A 19 11.12 -5.58 -6.38
CA GLY A 19 12.57 -5.40 -6.29
C GLY A 19 13.17 -6.22 -5.15
N ASN A 20 14.42 -6.63 -5.31
CA ASN A 20 15.14 -7.40 -4.32
C ASN A 20 15.46 -6.60 -3.06
N ASP A 21 15.22 -5.28 -3.10
CA ASP A 21 15.49 -4.37 -2.00
C ASP A 21 14.32 -4.22 -1.02
N ILE A 22 13.22 -4.95 -1.24
CA ILE A 22 12.03 -4.83 -0.38
C ILE A 22 12.01 -5.92 0.69
N PHE A 23 11.78 -5.51 1.94
CA PHE A 23 11.66 -6.45 3.05
C PHE A 23 10.52 -6.04 3.99
N GLU A 24 10.02 -7.02 4.76
CA GLU A 24 9.00 -6.78 5.78
C GLU A 24 9.64 -6.29 7.08
N ASP A 25 8.98 -5.33 7.72
CA ASP A 25 9.36 -4.85 9.04
C ASP A 25 8.08 -4.62 9.85
N TYR A 26 8.19 -4.72 11.17
CA TYR A 26 7.07 -4.55 12.09
C TYR A 26 7.47 -3.51 13.15
N PRO A 27 7.43 -2.20 12.79
CA PRO A 27 8.01 -1.17 13.65
C PRO A 27 7.24 -0.88 14.93
N PHE A 28 5.97 -1.24 15.00
CA PHE A 28 5.12 -0.93 16.14
C PHE A 28 4.66 -2.19 16.85
N ASP A 29 4.06 -3.11 16.12
CA ASP A 29 3.56 -4.38 16.62
C ASP A 29 3.40 -5.34 15.45
N GLU A 30 2.98 -6.57 15.73
CA GLU A 30 2.85 -7.60 14.70
C GLU A 30 1.72 -7.36 13.70
N ASN A 31 0.80 -6.42 13.99
CA ASN A 31 -0.26 -6.06 13.06
C ASN A 31 0.24 -5.11 11.96
N TRP A 32 1.13 -4.18 12.29
CA TRP A 32 1.58 -3.14 11.36
C TRP A 32 2.78 -3.60 10.55
N MET A 33 2.50 -4.18 9.39
CA MET A 33 3.55 -4.63 8.47
C MET A 33 3.98 -3.47 7.58
N ALA A 34 5.26 -3.08 7.69
CA ALA A 34 5.86 -2.08 6.82
C ALA A 34 6.66 -2.77 5.74
N MET A 35 6.41 -2.43 4.48
CA MET A 35 7.24 -2.87 3.35
C MET A 35 8.26 -1.77 3.11
N ARG A 36 9.55 -2.07 3.34
CA ARG A 36 10.63 -1.09 3.33
C ARG A 36 11.65 -1.35 2.24
N HIS A 37 12.27 -0.26 1.76
CA HIS A 37 13.45 -0.33 0.89
C HIS A 37 14.71 -0.51 1.73
N MET A 38 15.52 -1.52 1.41
CA MET A 38 16.79 -1.76 2.12
C MET A 38 17.79 -0.64 1.87
N ASP A 39 17.89 -0.20 0.62
CA ASP A 39 18.96 0.69 0.15
C ASP A 39 18.65 2.17 0.29
N LYS A 40 17.50 2.54 0.81
CA LYS A 40 17.07 3.94 0.94
C LYS A 40 16.76 4.33 2.38
N GLY A 41 17.64 3.92 3.31
CA GLY A 41 17.47 4.27 4.70
C GLY A 41 16.21 3.70 5.34
N GLY A 42 15.64 2.67 4.74
CA GLY A 42 14.44 2.03 5.28
C GLY A 42 13.15 2.79 4.97
N HIS A 43 13.11 3.59 3.90
CA HIS A 43 11.87 4.27 3.49
C HIS A 43 10.76 3.24 3.29
N VAL A 44 9.56 3.58 3.75
CA VAL A 44 8.40 2.70 3.65
C VAL A 44 7.67 2.96 2.34
N MET A 45 7.42 1.90 1.57
CA MET A 45 6.58 2.00 0.38
C MET A 45 5.13 1.68 0.66
N ALA A 46 4.85 0.88 1.69
CA ALA A 46 3.48 0.52 2.04
C ALA A 46 3.42 0.09 3.51
N PHE A 47 2.33 0.48 4.18
CA PHE A 47 1.94 -0.11 5.46
C PHE A 47 0.70 -0.96 5.22
N CYS A 48 0.71 -2.19 5.77
CA CYS A 48 -0.39 -3.13 5.64
C CYS A 48 -0.80 -3.61 7.02
N TYR A 49 -2.07 -3.46 7.36
CA TYR A 49 -2.57 -3.75 8.72
C TYR A 49 -4.04 -4.15 8.67
N GLU A 50 -4.51 -4.84 9.73
CA GLU A 50 -5.93 -5.08 9.90
C GLU A 50 -6.52 -3.94 10.71
N TYR A 51 -7.52 -3.24 10.14
CA TYR A 51 -8.25 -2.19 10.85
C TYR A 51 -9.31 -2.81 11.77
N TYR A 52 -10.05 -3.78 11.21
CA TYR A 52 -10.92 -4.67 11.97
C TYR A 52 -10.48 -6.10 11.72
N ILE A 53 -10.91 -7.03 12.54
CA ILE A 53 -10.58 -8.45 12.35
C ILE A 53 -11.00 -8.88 10.94
N GLY A 54 -10.02 -9.32 10.16
CA GLY A 54 -10.24 -9.81 8.80
C GLY A 54 -10.32 -8.72 7.73
N GLU A 55 -10.28 -7.42 8.09
CA GLU A 55 -10.29 -6.35 7.10
C GLU A 55 -8.91 -5.73 6.97
N VAL A 56 -8.26 -5.98 5.85
CA VAL A 56 -6.89 -5.52 5.59
C VAL A 56 -6.93 -4.16 4.88
N TRP A 57 -6.20 -3.20 5.42
CA TRP A 57 -6.01 -1.87 4.86
C TRP A 57 -4.56 -1.69 4.48
N VAL A 58 -4.30 -0.97 3.39
CA VAL A 58 -2.94 -0.70 2.91
C VAL A 58 -2.77 0.78 2.63
N ASN A 59 -1.77 1.38 3.27
CA ASN A 59 -1.39 2.76 2.99
C ASN A 59 -0.29 2.77 1.92
N VAL A 60 -0.49 3.54 0.86
CA VAL A 60 0.46 3.68 -0.24
C VAL A 60 0.66 5.15 -0.58
N LYS A 61 1.85 5.49 -1.03
CA LYS A 61 2.14 6.84 -1.51
C LYS A 61 1.64 7.00 -2.95
N CYS A 62 1.05 8.14 -3.26
CA CYS A 62 0.56 8.40 -4.61
C CYS A 62 1.00 9.78 -5.08
N GLU A 63 1.01 9.98 -6.39
CA GLU A 63 1.24 11.28 -6.97
C GLU A 63 0.04 12.18 -6.70
N THR A 64 0.30 13.43 -6.31
CA THR A 64 -0.74 14.40 -5.98
C THR A 64 -1.75 14.58 -7.12
N ASP A 65 -1.25 14.56 -8.36
CA ASP A 65 -2.10 14.76 -9.55
C ASP A 65 -3.11 13.63 -9.76
N TYR A 66 -2.83 12.43 -9.26
CA TYR A 66 -3.73 11.28 -9.41
C TYR A 66 -4.57 10.99 -8.18
N ARG A 67 -4.38 11.74 -7.11
CA ARG A 67 -5.08 11.53 -5.84
C ARG A 67 -6.60 11.55 -6.02
N GLU A 68 -7.11 12.61 -6.65
CA GLU A 68 -8.55 12.75 -6.87
C GLU A 68 -9.11 11.67 -7.79
N TYR A 69 -8.36 11.25 -8.78
CA TYR A 69 -8.75 10.16 -9.67
C TYR A 69 -9.08 8.88 -8.87
N TRP A 70 -8.18 8.50 -7.98
CA TRP A 70 -8.36 7.28 -7.19
C TRP A 70 -9.48 7.41 -6.17
N LEU A 71 -9.59 8.56 -5.51
CA LEU A 71 -10.66 8.81 -4.54
C LEU A 71 -12.03 8.78 -5.20
N LYS A 72 -12.14 9.25 -6.43
CA LYS A 72 -13.41 9.23 -7.17
C LYS A 72 -13.73 7.85 -7.74
N LYS A 73 -12.71 7.12 -8.16
CA LYS A 73 -12.93 5.79 -8.74
C LYS A 73 -13.44 4.79 -7.69
N TYR A 74 -12.95 4.89 -6.45
CA TYR A 74 -13.33 3.98 -5.37
C TYR A 74 -13.70 4.80 -4.12
N PRO A 75 -14.84 5.52 -4.14
CA PRO A 75 -15.15 6.51 -3.10
C PRO A 75 -15.27 5.95 -1.69
N GLU A 76 -15.57 4.64 -1.55
CA GLU A 76 -15.71 4.02 -0.24
C GLU A 76 -14.56 3.09 0.12
N LYS A 77 -13.67 2.79 -0.84
CA LYS A 77 -12.60 1.81 -0.65
C LYS A 77 -11.21 2.40 -0.75
N ILE A 78 -11.06 3.58 -1.32
CA ILE A 78 -9.81 4.34 -1.30
C ILE A 78 -10.09 5.67 -0.62
N LYS A 79 -9.33 5.95 0.43
CA LYS A 79 -9.54 7.12 1.30
C LYS A 79 -8.23 7.86 1.53
N PRO A 80 -8.28 9.14 1.98
CA PRO A 80 -7.06 9.78 2.49
C PRO A 80 -6.45 8.93 3.59
N ALA A 81 -5.14 8.83 3.62
CA ALA A 81 -4.44 7.83 4.42
C ALA A 81 -4.70 7.96 5.92
N TYR A 82 -4.89 6.80 6.54
CA TYR A 82 -5.02 6.65 7.97
C TYR A 82 -3.63 6.74 8.61
N HIS A 83 -3.47 7.64 9.57
CA HIS A 83 -2.21 7.88 10.32
C HIS A 83 -1.01 8.31 9.47
N MET A 84 -1.23 8.82 8.26
CA MET A 84 -0.15 9.28 7.39
C MET A 84 -0.49 10.67 6.83
N ASN A 85 0.46 11.29 6.12
CA ASN A 85 0.21 12.54 5.43
C ASN A 85 -0.85 12.33 4.35
N LYS A 86 -2.04 12.88 4.57
CA LYS A 86 -3.20 12.64 3.71
C LYS A 86 -3.08 13.26 2.32
N ARG A 87 -2.14 14.16 2.12
CA ARG A 87 -1.91 14.80 0.83
C ARG A 87 -1.17 13.87 -0.14
N HIS A 88 -0.25 13.04 0.41
CA HIS A 88 0.63 12.20 -0.40
C HIS A 88 0.37 10.71 -0.26
N TRP A 89 -0.46 10.32 0.69
CA TRP A 89 -0.73 8.91 0.97
C TRP A 89 -2.22 8.61 0.91
N LEU A 90 -2.54 7.42 0.39
CA LEU A 90 -3.91 6.91 0.32
C LEU A 90 -4.00 5.59 1.09
N THR A 91 -5.20 5.28 1.58
CA THR A 91 -5.50 3.97 2.17
C THR A 91 -6.42 3.21 1.25
N MET A 92 -6.03 1.98 0.92
CA MET A 92 -6.89 1.02 0.21
C MET A 92 -7.51 0.06 1.22
N ILE A 93 -8.82 -0.15 1.12
CA ILE A 93 -9.53 -1.16 1.92
C ILE A 93 -9.67 -2.40 1.04
N LEU A 94 -9.01 -3.50 1.44
CA LEU A 94 -8.91 -4.69 0.62
C LEU A 94 -9.97 -5.74 0.99
N ASP A 95 -11.19 -5.49 0.53
CA ASP A 95 -12.28 -6.45 0.69
C ASP A 95 -12.66 -7.15 -0.64
N GLY A 96 -11.82 -6.98 -1.65
CA GLY A 96 -12.05 -7.55 -2.98
C GLY A 96 -12.77 -6.63 -3.95
N SER A 97 -13.18 -5.43 -3.51
CA SER A 97 -13.91 -4.49 -4.38
C SER A 97 -12.98 -3.67 -5.28
N ILE A 98 -11.69 -3.55 -4.93
CA ILE A 98 -10.72 -2.85 -5.79
C ILE A 98 -10.14 -3.88 -6.78
N ALA A 99 -10.16 -3.55 -8.07
CA ALA A 99 -9.61 -4.43 -9.09
C ALA A 99 -8.13 -4.71 -8.81
N ASN A 100 -7.69 -5.95 -9.02
CA ASN A 100 -6.29 -6.34 -8.78
C ASN A 100 -5.31 -5.45 -9.53
N GLU A 101 -5.61 -5.11 -10.78
CA GLU A 101 -4.74 -4.25 -11.58
C GLU A 101 -4.56 -2.86 -10.96
N ASP A 102 -5.59 -2.35 -10.29
CA ASP A 102 -5.51 -1.04 -9.62
C ASP A 102 -4.73 -1.12 -8.31
N VAL A 103 -4.90 -2.20 -7.54
CA VAL A 103 -4.07 -2.46 -6.36
C VAL A 103 -2.60 -2.51 -6.76
N GLU A 104 -2.29 -3.25 -7.81
CA GLU A 104 -0.92 -3.40 -8.30
C GLU A 104 -0.35 -2.09 -8.81
N THR A 105 -1.15 -1.30 -9.53
CA THR A 105 -0.72 0.01 -10.03
C THR A 105 -0.37 0.94 -8.88
N LEU A 106 -1.21 0.99 -7.84
CA LEU A 106 -0.96 1.83 -6.67
C LEU A 106 0.29 1.39 -5.91
N LEU A 107 0.50 0.08 -5.77
CA LEU A 107 1.70 -0.44 -5.12
C LEU A 107 2.97 -0.14 -5.94
N LYS A 108 2.91 -0.32 -7.26
CA LYS A 108 4.05 0.01 -8.14
C LYS A 108 4.40 1.49 -8.09
N THR A 109 3.39 2.35 -8.13
CA THR A 109 3.61 3.79 -8.04
C THR A 109 4.26 4.16 -6.71
N SER A 110 3.76 3.59 -5.61
CA SER A 110 4.35 3.83 -4.30
C SER A 110 5.80 3.36 -4.23
N TYR A 111 6.09 2.19 -4.81
CA TYR A 111 7.46 1.68 -4.88
C TYR A 111 8.39 2.68 -5.59
N VAL A 112 7.98 3.18 -6.75
CA VAL A 112 8.79 4.11 -7.53
C VAL A 112 8.99 5.44 -6.79
N LEU A 113 7.93 6.00 -6.23
CA LEU A 113 7.99 7.29 -5.54
C LEU A 113 8.88 7.21 -4.29
N THR A 114 8.72 6.15 -3.50
CA THR A 114 9.49 6.01 -2.26
C THR A 114 10.93 5.60 -2.53
N LYS A 115 11.20 4.89 -3.62
CA LYS A 115 12.56 4.55 -4.02
C LYS A 115 13.35 5.79 -4.41
N LYS A 116 12.68 6.78 -5.00
CA LYS A 116 13.32 8.07 -5.34
C LYS A 116 13.48 8.97 -4.13
N GLY A 117 12.89 8.63 -3.00
CA GLY A 117 12.93 9.46 -1.80
C GLY A 117 12.04 10.69 -1.87
N ILE A 118 11.03 10.65 -2.70
CA ILE A 118 10.10 11.77 -2.90
C ILE A 118 8.95 11.69 -1.91
#